data_1a19952225510c0492d08ae1a9cfc974
#
_entry.id   1a19952225510c0492d08ae1a9cfc974
#
_cell.length_a   1.000
_cell.length_b   1.000
_cell.length_c   1.000
_cell.angle_alpha   90.00
_cell.angle_beta   90.00
_cell.angle_gamma   90.00
#
_symmetry.space_group_name_H-M   'P 1'
#
loop_
_entity.id
_entity.type
_entity.pdbx_description
1 polymer ?
#
loop_
_entity_poly.entity_id
_entity_poly.type
_entity_poly.pdbx_seq_one_letter_code
_entity_poly.pdbx_strand_id
1 'polypeptide(L)'
;MEDTLIDTFGAFVKISQQTALDMLVNYRNNPNFTKNPDDYQKALIELIQTLDNEQFGKLQKGLTYCLNLSLFKLIDIIENGKGDIKFELSIMDKDNKRALVGADKDNELVYRFWDWIEE
;
A
#
# COMPACT_ATOMS: atom_id res chain seq x y z
N MET A 1 -1.83 20.98 18.38
CA MET A 1 -2.87 20.06 17.89
C MET A 1 -2.24 19.01 17.01
N GLU A 2 -2.55 17.78 17.25
CA GLU A 2 -2.05 16.68 16.43
C GLU A 2 -2.73 16.68 15.06
N ASP A 3 -1.96 16.30 14.07
CA ASP A 3 -2.44 16.25 12.70
C ASP A 3 -3.03 14.86 12.41
N THR A 4 -4.20 14.61 12.95
CA THR A 4 -4.84 13.29 12.87
C THR A 4 -5.27 12.92 11.46
N LEU A 5 -5.57 13.89 10.60
CA LEU A 5 -5.99 13.58 9.23
C LEU A 5 -4.85 13.04 8.38
N ILE A 6 -3.63 13.54 8.55
CA ILE A 6 -2.49 12.98 7.82
C ILE A 6 -2.18 11.55 8.31
N ASP A 7 -2.32 11.30 9.59
CA ASP A 7 -2.14 9.95 10.13
C ASP A 7 -3.26 9.01 9.69
N THR A 8 -4.46 9.51 9.49
CA THR A 8 -5.56 8.75 8.90
C THR A 8 -5.22 8.32 7.47
N PHE A 9 -4.64 9.22 6.69
CA PHE A 9 -4.16 8.88 5.35
C PHE A 9 -3.10 7.76 5.44
N GLY A 10 -2.17 7.89 6.37
CA GLY A 10 -1.15 6.86 6.60
C GLY A 10 -1.75 5.51 6.96
N ALA A 11 -2.79 5.50 7.78
CA ALA A 11 -3.51 4.26 8.12
C ALA A 11 -4.11 3.60 6.88
N PHE A 12 -4.65 4.40 5.94
CA PHE A 12 -5.19 3.86 4.70
C PHE A 12 -4.08 3.28 3.80
N VAL A 13 -2.90 3.91 3.78
CA VAL A 13 -1.75 3.36 3.07
C VAL A 13 -1.37 1.99 3.63
N LYS A 14 -1.34 1.87 4.95
CA LYS A 14 -1.03 0.61 5.65
C LYS A 14 -2.07 -0.46 5.33
N ILE A 15 -3.35 -0.11 5.29
CA ILE A 15 -4.43 -1.02 4.93
C ILE A 15 -4.22 -1.55 3.50
N SER A 16 -3.78 -0.71 2.57
CA SER A 16 -3.53 -1.14 1.19
C SER A 16 -2.45 -2.23 1.13
N GLN A 17 -1.36 -2.05 1.88
CA GLN A 17 -0.33 -3.06 2.00
C GLN A 17 -0.88 -4.34 2.62
N GLN A 18 -1.56 -4.20 3.74
CA GLN A 18 -2.04 -5.35 4.52
C GLN A 18 -3.06 -6.18 3.74
N THR A 19 -3.95 -5.52 2.99
CA THR A 19 -4.94 -6.21 2.17
C THR A 19 -4.28 -7.16 1.17
N ALA A 20 -3.22 -6.70 0.50
CA ALA A 20 -2.51 -7.53 -0.46
C ALA A 20 -1.83 -8.73 0.22
N LEU A 21 -1.22 -8.51 1.38
CA LEU A 21 -0.54 -9.59 2.11
C LEU A 21 -1.53 -10.60 2.68
N ASP A 22 -2.69 -10.13 3.15
CA ASP A 22 -3.75 -11.03 3.64
C ASP A 22 -4.29 -11.92 2.53
N MET A 23 -4.33 -11.41 1.30
CA MET A 23 -4.77 -12.20 0.14
C MET A 23 -3.86 -13.40 -0.09
N LEU A 24 -2.54 -13.25 0.10
CA LEU A 24 -1.62 -14.38 -0.02
C LEU A 24 -1.95 -15.48 0.97
N VAL A 25 -2.22 -15.11 2.21
CA VAL A 25 -2.58 -16.06 3.27
C VAL A 25 -3.90 -16.76 2.93
N ASN A 26 -4.88 -16.00 2.43
CA ASN A 26 -6.16 -16.56 2.02
C ASN A 26 -5.99 -17.59 0.91
N TYR A 27 -5.18 -17.31 -0.09
CA TYR A 27 -4.92 -18.27 -1.18
C TYR A 27 -4.13 -19.48 -0.69
N ARG A 28 -3.25 -19.30 0.29
CA ARG A 28 -2.51 -20.41 0.89
C ARG A 28 -3.45 -21.37 1.60
N ASN A 29 -4.39 -20.83 2.36
CA ASN A 29 -5.30 -21.62 3.18
C ASN A 29 -6.48 -22.17 2.40
N ASN A 30 -6.91 -21.48 1.33
CA ASN A 30 -8.06 -21.87 0.53
C ASN A 30 -7.84 -21.49 -0.94
N PRO A 31 -7.31 -22.42 -1.76
CA PRO A 31 -7.04 -22.12 -3.18
C PRO A 31 -8.30 -21.80 -3.97
N ASN A 32 -9.48 -22.12 -3.45
CA ASN A 32 -10.76 -21.80 -4.09
C ASN A 32 -11.41 -20.54 -3.52
N PHE A 33 -10.67 -19.75 -2.78
CA PHE A 33 -11.16 -18.53 -2.14
C PHE A 33 -11.77 -17.56 -3.16
N THR A 34 -11.14 -17.43 -4.34
CA THR A 34 -11.63 -16.59 -5.41
C THR A 34 -12.34 -17.46 -6.45
N LYS A 35 -13.62 -17.12 -6.74
CA LYS A 35 -14.35 -17.77 -7.81
C LYS A 35 -13.93 -17.14 -9.14
N ASN A 36 -13.78 -17.98 -10.17
CA ASN A 36 -13.42 -17.50 -11.52
C ASN A 36 -12.17 -16.62 -11.54
N PRO A 37 -11.04 -17.11 -11.00
CA PRO A 37 -9.81 -16.30 -10.98
C PRO A 37 -9.32 -16.01 -12.40
N ASP A 38 -8.75 -14.81 -12.59
CA ASP A 38 -8.10 -14.47 -13.86
C ASP A 38 -6.74 -15.18 -13.97
N ASP A 39 -6.03 -14.97 -15.08
CA ASP A 39 -4.76 -15.65 -15.32
C ASP A 39 -3.69 -15.27 -14.30
N TYR A 40 -3.65 -14.01 -13.85
CA TYR A 40 -2.70 -13.57 -12.84
C TYR A 40 -3.00 -14.21 -11.48
N GLN A 41 -4.27 -14.27 -11.11
CA GLN A 41 -4.68 -14.91 -9.87
C GLN A 41 -4.38 -16.40 -9.90
N LYS A 42 -4.67 -17.08 -11.01
CA LYS A 42 -4.35 -18.51 -11.16
C LYS A 42 -2.87 -18.79 -11.00
N ALA A 43 -2.02 -17.99 -11.66
CA ALA A 43 -0.58 -18.18 -11.57
C ALA A 43 -0.09 -18.05 -10.12
N LEU A 44 -0.59 -17.04 -9.40
CA LEU A 44 -0.20 -16.82 -8.01
C LEU A 44 -0.69 -17.97 -7.11
N ILE A 45 -1.96 -18.36 -7.28
CA ILE A 45 -2.56 -19.45 -6.48
C ILE A 45 -1.78 -20.75 -6.69
N GLU A 46 -1.48 -21.09 -7.94
CA GLU A 46 -0.74 -22.31 -8.26
C GLU A 46 0.65 -22.28 -7.64
N LEU A 47 1.36 -21.15 -7.76
CA LEU A 47 2.67 -21.00 -7.16
C LEU A 47 2.62 -21.21 -5.65
N ILE A 48 1.68 -20.54 -4.98
CA ILE A 48 1.55 -20.61 -3.52
C ILE A 48 1.32 -22.05 -3.06
N GLN A 49 0.56 -22.84 -3.81
CA GLN A 49 0.27 -24.23 -3.44
C GLN A 49 1.48 -25.15 -3.57
N THR A 50 2.48 -24.77 -4.37
CA THR A 50 3.70 -25.59 -4.55
C THR A 50 4.77 -25.31 -3.50
N LEU A 51 4.64 -24.24 -2.72
CA LEU A 51 5.69 -23.80 -1.79
C LEU A 51 5.53 -24.48 -0.42
N ASP A 52 6.66 -24.83 0.20
CA ASP A 52 6.64 -25.20 1.61
C ASP A 52 6.52 -23.95 2.48
N ASN A 53 6.43 -24.12 3.80
CA ASN A 53 6.24 -23.01 4.72
C ASN A 53 7.39 -22.00 4.70
N GLU A 54 8.62 -22.48 4.59
CA GLU A 54 9.78 -21.60 4.51
C GLU A 54 9.77 -20.78 3.21
N GLN A 55 9.48 -21.44 2.10
CA GLN A 55 9.40 -20.78 0.79
C GLN A 55 8.26 -19.77 0.76
N PHE A 56 7.13 -20.11 1.34
CA PHE A 56 6.00 -19.19 1.41
C PHE A 56 6.34 -17.94 2.24
N GLY A 57 7.05 -18.13 3.35
CA GLY A 57 7.54 -17.00 4.16
C GLY A 57 8.47 -16.09 3.37
N LYS A 58 9.34 -16.64 2.54
CA LYS A 58 10.21 -15.85 1.66
C LYS A 58 9.42 -15.09 0.61
N LEU A 59 8.38 -15.72 0.04
CA LEU A 59 7.50 -15.04 -0.91
C LEU A 59 6.81 -13.86 -0.25
N GLN A 60 6.28 -14.04 0.97
CA GLN A 60 5.64 -12.94 1.71
C GLN A 60 6.60 -11.77 1.93
N LYS A 61 7.83 -12.05 2.32
CA LYS A 61 8.84 -11.00 2.53
C LYS A 61 9.18 -10.28 1.23
N GLY A 62 9.37 -11.02 0.17
CA GLY A 62 9.68 -10.45 -1.15
C GLY A 62 8.57 -9.58 -1.67
N LEU A 63 7.32 -10.02 -1.54
CA LEU A 63 6.16 -9.23 -1.97
C LEU A 63 5.95 -8.01 -1.08
N THR A 64 6.22 -8.13 0.23
CA THR A 64 6.18 -6.97 1.12
C THR A 64 7.15 -5.90 0.64
N TYR A 65 8.37 -6.30 0.28
CA TYR A 65 9.36 -5.39 -0.25
C TYR A 65 8.86 -4.69 -1.53
N CYS A 66 8.33 -5.46 -2.47
CA CYS A 66 7.80 -4.90 -3.73
C CYS A 66 6.63 -3.96 -3.50
N LEU A 67 5.71 -4.32 -2.60
CA LEU A 67 4.58 -3.48 -2.25
C LEU A 67 5.04 -2.16 -1.63
N ASN A 68 5.99 -2.22 -0.72
CA ASN A 68 6.50 -1.01 -0.07
C ASN A 68 7.16 -0.08 -1.07
N LEU A 69 7.95 -0.62 -2.01
CA LEU A 69 8.55 0.19 -3.07
C LEU A 69 7.49 0.84 -3.96
N SER A 70 6.47 0.08 -4.36
CA SER A 70 5.40 0.59 -5.22
C SER A 70 4.61 1.69 -4.54
N LEU A 71 4.23 1.48 -3.27
CA LEU A 71 3.48 2.46 -2.50
C LEU A 71 4.31 3.71 -2.27
N PHE A 72 5.58 3.54 -1.90
CA PHE A 72 6.48 4.67 -1.69
C PHE A 72 6.62 5.50 -2.97
N LYS A 73 6.86 4.83 -4.10
CA LYS A 73 7.04 5.52 -5.38
C LYS A 73 5.78 6.25 -5.81
N LEU A 74 4.62 5.66 -5.59
CA LEU A 74 3.36 6.31 -5.91
C LEU A 74 3.17 7.58 -5.07
N ILE A 75 3.43 7.49 -3.78
CA ILE A 75 3.32 8.63 -2.87
C ILE A 75 4.34 9.70 -3.23
N ASP A 76 5.56 9.31 -3.57
CA ASP A 76 6.60 10.23 -4.01
C ASP A 76 6.16 11.00 -5.26
N ILE A 77 5.60 10.30 -6.24
CA ILE A 77 5.12 10.94 -7.48
C ILE A 77 3.99 11.93 -7.16
N ILE A 78 3.04 11.53 -6.31
CA ILE A 78 1.92 12.40 -5.95
C ILE A 78 2.44 13.65 -5.22
N GLU A 79 3.36 13.47 -4.30
CA GLU A 79 3.84 14.58 -3.47
C GLU A 79 4.75 15.53 -4.23
N ASN A 80 5.60 15.01 -5.07
CA ASN A 80 6.63 15.81 -5.76
C ASN A 80 6.27 16.15 -7.21
N GLY A 81 5.30 15.44 -7.77
CA GLY A 81 4.95 15.62 -9.16
C GLY A 81 6.02 15.09 -10.10
N LYS A 82 5.92 15.45 -11.36
CA LYS A 82 6.91 15.08 -12.37
C LYS A 82 6.96 16.14 -13.45
N GLY A 83 8.14 16.73 -13.64
CA GLY A 83 8.30 17.85 -14.57
C GLY A 83 7.44 19.02 -14.11
N ASP A 84 6.62 19.54 -15.01
CA ASP A 84 5.70 20.64 -14.70
C ASP A 84 4.38 20.16 -14.13
N ILE A 85 4.17 18.83 -14.07
CA ILE A 85 2.92 18.27 -13.56
C ILE A 85 3.01 18.19 -12.05
N LYS A 86 2.04 18.80 -11.39
CA LYS A 86 1.92 18.80 -9.93
C LYS A 86 0.54 18.32 -9.54
N PHE A 87 0.46 17.71 -8.38
CA PHE A 87 -0.80 17.21 -7.83
C PHE A 87 -1.20 18.02 -6.61
N GLU A 88 -2.50 18.09 -6.39
CA GLU A 88 -3.06 18.59 -5.14
C GLU A 88 -3.87 17.46 -4.54
N LEU A 89 -3.71 17.24 -3.24
CA LEU A 89 -4.42 16.20 -2.53
C LEU A 89 -4.83 16.73 -1.17
N SER A 90 -6.11 16.55 -0.87
CA SER A 90 -6.63 16.91 0.46
C SER A 90 -7.43 15.74 1.00
N ILE A 91 -7.45 15.62 2.32
CA ILE A 91 -8.29 14.67 3.01
C ILE A 91 -9.37 15.46 3.76
N MET A 92 -10.60 14.96 3.73
CA MET A 92 -11.72 15.59 4.39
C MET A 92 -12.45 14.60 5.28
N ASP A 93 -12.83 15.06 6.45
CA ASP A 93 -13.69 14.33 7.37
C ASP A 93 -14.78 15.31 7.81
N LYS A 94 -15.97 15.19 7.21
CA LYS A 94 -17.08 16.12 7.40
C LYS A 94 -16.63 17.54 7.06
N ASP A 95 -16.59 18.43 8.06
CA ASP A 95 -16.22 19.83 7.87
C ASP A 95 -14.70 20.07 8.00
N ASN A 96 -13.96 19.05 8.40
CA ASN A 96 -12.51 19.17 8.56
C ASN A 96 -11.81 18.84 7.25
N LYS A 97 -10.88 19.68 6.86
CA LYS A 97 -10.11 19.49 5.62
C LYS A 97 -8.65 19.75 5.89
N ARG A 98 -7.81 18.88 5.37
CA ARG A 98 -6.36 18.98 5.51
C ARG A 98 -5.73 18.78 4.14
N ALA A 99 -4.98 19.78 3.66
CA ALA A 99 -4.20 19.63 2.45
C ALA A 99 -3.00 18.73 2.74
N LEU A 100 -2.84 17.67 1.98
CA LEU A 100 -1.72 16.73 2.10
C LEU A 100 -0.62 17.05 1.11
N VAL A 101 -0.98 17.46 -0.10
CA VAL A 101 -0.06 17.83 -1.16
C VAL A 101 -0.55 19.12 -1.79
N GLY A 102 0.34 20.06 -2.01
CA GLY A 102 0.03 21.34 -2.63
C GLY A 102 1.26 22.23 -2.71
N ALA A 103 1.11 23.40 -3.32
CA ALA A 103 2.22 24.28 -3.62
C ALA A 103 3.02 24.72 -2.39
N ASP A 104 2.34 24.87 -1.25
CA ASP A 104 2.96 25.38 -0.03
C ASP A 104 3.22 24.30 1.01
N LYS A 105 3.21 23.02 0.59
CA LYS A 105 3.39 21.91 1.52
C LYS A 105 4.80 21.34 1.44
N ASP A 106 5.32 20.98 2.60
CA ASP A 106 6.54 20.19 2.69
C ASP A 106 6.26 18.73 2.31
N ASN A 107 7.33 17.97 2.11
CA ASN A 107 7.23 16.56 1.69
C ASN A 107 6.89 15.67 2.88
N GLU A 108 5.76 15.91 3.54
CA GLU A 108 5.36 15.21 4.74
C GLU A 108 5.00 13.75 4.47
N LEU A 109 4.39 13.44 3.32
CA LEU A 109 3.95 12.09 3.01
C LEU A 109 5.13 11.14 2.84
N VAL A 110 6.11 11.54 2.06
CA VAL A 110 7.33 10.75 1.86
C VAL A 110 8.07 10.57 3.18
N TYR A 111 8.17 11.64 3.96
CA TYR A 111 8.85 11.64 5.24
C TYR A 111 8.22 10.66 6.24
N ARG A 112 6.88 10.58 6.25
CA ARG A 112 6.15 9.74 7.20
C ARG A 112 5.89 8.33 6.70
N PHE A 113 6.12 8.05 5.42
CA PHE A 113 5.73 6.79 4.79
C PHE A 113 6.25 5.56 5.55
N TRP A 114 7.54 5.55 5.84
CA TRP A 114 8.16 4.37 6.46
C TRP A 114 7.65 4.13 7.87
N ASP A 115 7.34 5.20 8.60
CA ASP A 115 6.75 5.05 9.94
C ASP A 115 5.37 4.40 9.85
N TRP A 116 4.56 4.79 8.86
CA TRP A 116 3.23 4.20 8.69
C TRP A 116 3.30 2.73 8.30
N ILE A 117 4.22 2.38 7.40
CA ILE A 117 4.24 1.06 6.80
C ILE A 117 4.87 0.00 7.71
N GLU A 118 5.75 0.42 8.59
CA GLU A 118 6.47 -0.49 9.48
C GLU A 118 5.73 -0.80 10.79
N GLU A 119 4.68 -0.06 11.08
CA GLU A 119 3.91 -0.29 12.32
C GLU A 119 3.10 -1.59 12.32
#